data_db308dd78cf56755f275f1bdca112509
#
_entry.id   db308dd78cf56755f275f1bdca112509
#
_cell.length_a   1.000
_cell.length_b   1.000
_cell.length_c   1.000
_cell.angle_alpha   90.00
_cell.angle_beta   90.00
_cell.angle_gamma   90.00
#
_symmetry.space_group_name_H-M   'P 1'
#
loop_
_entity.id
_entity.type
_entity.pdbx_description
1 polymer ?
#
loop_
_entity_poly.entity_id
_entity_poly.type
_entity_poly.pdbx_seq_one_letter_code
_entity_poly.pdbx_strand_id
1 'polypeptide(L)'
;VRTGKSTFIKRFMNQMVIPNISGENDRQLAQDELPQSASGKTIMTTEPKFIPKEAVSINVADNLDMKVKMIDCVGYVVKDAEGQFEDGKERMVRTPWFDYDIPFSKAAEIGTNKVINNHSTVGIVVTTDGSFGELPRESYLEAEQKTVDELKAIGKPFVILLNTDKPSSSQTAALSAEMSDTYGASVIPVNVEQLRESDIT
;
A
#
# COMPACT_ATOMS: atom_id res chain seq x y z
N VAL A 1 -4.91 6.17 -0.45
CA VAL A 1 -3.94 7.10 -1.06
C VAL A 1 -3.22 7.85 0.05
N ARG A 2 -1.92 8.15 -0.09
CA ARG A 2 -1.10 8.95 0.87
C ARG A 2 -0.95 8.37 2.28
N THR A 3 -1.06 7.07 2.43
CA THR A 3 -0.87 6.37 3.71
C THR A 3 0.55 5.86 3.94
N GLY A 4 1.47 6.09 3.00
CA GLY A 4 2.84 5.56 3.05
C GLY A 4 3.03 4.22 2.31
N LYS A 5 2.03 3.73 1.57
CA LYS A 5 2.07 2.44 0.87
C LYS A 5 3.29 2.28 -0.06
N SER A 6 3.52 3.22 -0.97
CA SER A 6 4.66 3.16 -1.90
C SER A 6 6.01 3.31 -1.17
N THR A 7 6.05 4.05 -0.06
CA THR A 7 7.22 4.14 0.82
C THR A 7 7.49 2.80 1.49
N PHE A 8 6.45 2.13 2.01
CA PHE A 8 6.57 0.80 2.59
C PHE A 8 7.11 -0.19 1.55
N ILE A 9 6.53 -0.24 0.34
CA ILE A 9 6.98 -1.12 -0.74
C ILE A 9 8.47 -0.88 -1.04
N LYS A 10 8.86 0.38 -1.20
CA LYS A 10 10.25 0.74 -1.48
C LYS A 10 11.20 0.28 -0.37
N ARG A 11 10.84 0.48 0.89
CA ARG A 11 11.65 0.04 2.05
C ARG A 11 11.75 -1.48 2.12
N PHE A 12 10.62 -2.16 2.02
CA PHE A 12 10.56 -3.62 2.03
C PHE A 12 11.41 -4.22 0.89
N MET A 13 11.27 -3.72 -0.31
CA MET A 13 12.05 -4.18 -1.46
C MET A 13 13.54 -3.98 -1.26
N ASN A 14 13.96 -2.81 -0.81
CA ASN A 14 15.40 -2.51 -0.60
C ASN A 14 16.02 -3.35 0.52
N GLN A 15 15.28 -3.69 1.55
CA GLN A 15 15.82 -4.41 2.72
C GLN A 15 15.70 -5.92 2.58
N MET A 16 14.60 -6.42 2.03
CA MET A 16 14.28 -7.84 2.05
C MET A 16 14.39 -8.51 0.68
N VAL A 17 14.11 -7.84 -0.41
CA VAL A 17 13.97 -8.48 -1.72
C VAL A 17 15.19 -8.26 -2.60
N ILE A 18 15.58 -7.02 -2.83
CA ILE A 18 16.70 -6.67 -3.73
C ILE A 18 18.02 -7.33 -3.32
N PRO A 19 18.40 -7.39 -2.01
CA PRO A 19 19.61 -8.09 -1.60
C PRO A 19 19.64 -9.58 -1.96
N ASN A 20 18.48 -10.21 -2.09
CA ASN A 20 18.33 -11.63 -2.42
C ASN A 20 18.25 -11.94 -3.92
N ILE A 21 18.26 -10.93 -4.79
CA ILE A 21 18.30 -11.11 -6.24
C ILE A 21 19.73 -11.50 -6.65
N SER A 22 19.90 -12.62 -7.34
CA SER A 22 21.22 -13.18 -7.65
C SER A 22 21.96 -12.48 -8.80
N GLY A 23 21.27 -11.80 -9.71
CA GLY A 23 21.87 -11.14 -10.89
C GLY A 23 22.03 -9.63 -10.68
N GLU A 24 23.19 -9.05 -11.04
CA GLU A 24 23.40 -7.60 -10.96
C GLU A 24 22.42 -6.82 -11.86
N ASN A 25 22.20 -7.28 -13.09
CA ASN A 25 21.25 -6.67 -14.03
C ASN A 25 19.81 -6.75 -13.50
N ASP A 26 19.43 -7.89 -12.92
CA ASP A 26 18.09 -8.11 -12.36
C ASP A 26 17.88 -7.25 -11.09
N ARG A 27 18.94 -7.08 -10.31
CA ARG A 27 18.96 -6.20 -9.13
C ARG A 27 18.76 -4.73 -9.54
N GLN A 28 19.49 -4.29 -10.56
CA GLN A 28 19.35 -2.94 -11.11
C GLN A 28 17.94 -2.72 -11.69
N LEU A 29 17.42 -3.68 -12.44
CA LEU A 29 16.07 -3.61 -12.99
C LEU A 29 15.01 -3.50 -11.88
N ALA A 30 15.12 -4.34 -10.84
CA ALA A 30 14.21 -4.28 -9.69
C ALA A 30 14.29 -2.94 -8.96
N GLN A 31 15.48 -2.32 -8.91
CA GLN A 31 15.69 -1.00 -8.32
C GLN A 31 15.04 0.12 -9.15
N ASP A 32 15.13 0.04 -10.48
CA ASP A 32 14.53 0.98 -11.40
C ASP A 32 12.98 0.89 -11.42
N GLU A 33 12.44 -0.30 -11.09
CA GLU A 33 10.99 -0.55 -10.98
C GLU A 33 10.38 -0.06 -9.66
N LEU A 34 11.18 0.33 -8.67
CA LEU A 34 10.68 0.80 -7.38
C LEU A 34 9.74 2.01 -7.52
N PRO A 35 8.70 2.08 -6.69
CA PRO A 35 7.83 3.24 -6.69
C PRO A 35 8.64 4.51 -6.42
N GLN A 36 8.51 5.49 -7.29
CA GLN A 36 9.04 6.82 -6.99
C GLN A 36 8.16 7.45 -5.92
N SER A 37 8.74 7.78 -4.78
CA SER A 37 8.05 8.56 -3.75
C SER A 37 7.77 9.93 -4.34
N ALA A 38 6.54 10.14 -4.81
CA ALA A 38 6.12 11.43 -5.27
C ALA A 38 6.03 12.36 -4.04
N SER A 39 6.98 13.27 -3.93
CA SER A 39 6.89 14.45 -3.04
C SER A 39 5.81 15.43 -3.52
N GLY A 40 5.13 15.12 -4.61
CA GLY A 40 4.08 15.92 -5.22
C GLY A 40 2.69 15.55 -4.72
N LYS A 41 1.81 16.55 -4.73
CA LYS A 41 0.42 16.46 -4.27
C LYS A 41 -0.49 15.62 -5.18
N THR A 42 -0.07 15.28 -6.40
CA THR A 42 -0.90 14.67 -7.43
C THR A 42 -0.64 13.18 -7.56
N ILE A 43 -1.69 12.37 -7.56
CA ILE A 43 -1.64 10.93 -7.84
C ILE A 43 -1.44 10.75 -9.35
N MET A 44 -0.36 10.09 -9.74
CA MET A 44 0.10 10.06 -11.14
C MET A 44 -0.34 8.82 -11.93
N THR A 45 -0.68 7.69 -11.28
CA THR A 45 -0.95 6.43 -11.97
C THR A 45 -2.20 5.76 -11.45
N THR A 46 -2.95 5.13 -12.34
CA THR A 46 -4.14 4.33 -12.02
C THR A 46 -3.88 2.83 -12.14
N GLU A 47 -2.77 2.43 -12.75
CA GLU A 47 -2.45 1.03 -13.02
C GLU A 47 -1.67 0.41 -11.87
N PRO A 48 -2.01 -0.84 -11.48
CA PRO A 48 -1.20 -1.62 -10.56
C PRO A 48 0.20 -1.92 -11.14
N LYS A 49 1.22 -1.79 -10.29
CA LYS A 49 2.60 -2.16 -10.64
C LYS A 49 3.02 -3.41 -9.89
N PHE A 50 3.57 -4.37 -10.61
CA PHE A 50 4.14 -5.59 -10.04
C PHE A 50 5.65 -5.41 -9.85
N ILE A 51 6.14 -5.60 -8.64
CA ILE A 51 7.51 -5.27 -8.24
C ILE A 51 8.09 -6.40 -7.37
N PRO A 52 9.15 -7.06 -7.77
CA PRO A 52 9.71 -7.10 -9.13
C PRO A 52 8.79 -7.83 -10.10
N LYS A 53 9.11 -7.83 -11.40
CA LYS A 53 8.31 -8.56 -12.42
C LYS A 53 8.18 -10.05 -12.10
N GLU A 54 9.27 -10.68 -11.68
CA GLU A 54 9.31 -12.07 -11.25
C GLU A 54 9.44 -12.17 -9.73
N ALA A 55 8.77 -13.15 -9.12
CA ALA A 55 8.83 -13.34 -7.68
C ALA A 55 10.24 -13.77 -7.25
N VAL A 56 10.77 -13.15 -6.20
CA VAL A 56 12.09 -13.41 -5.64
C VAL A 56 11.96 -14.23 -4.35
N SER A 57 12.79 -15.25 -4.20
CA SER A 57 12.87 -16.00 -2.94
C SER A 57 13.68 -15.20 -1.92
N ILE A 58 13.09 -14.98 -0.76
CA ILE A 58 13.74 -14.36 0.40
C ILE A 58 13.71 -15.30 1.59
N ASN A 59 14.75 -15.26 2.41
CA ASN A 59 14.76 -15.93 3.69
C ASN A 59 14.20 -14.98 4.75
N VAL A 60 13.14 -15.39 5.43
CA VAL A 60 12.43 -14.54 6.41
C VAL A 60 12.78 -14.92 7.85
N ALA A 61 13.14 -16.19 8.05
CA ALA A 61 13.58 -16.74 9.33
C ALA A 61 14.34 -18.06 9.08
N ASP A 62 15.00 -18.58 10.10
CA ASP A 62 15.69 -19.87 10.00
C ASP A 62 14.81 -20.94 9.37
N ASN A 63 15.20 -21.42 8.19
CA ASN A 63 14.49 -22.44 7.38
C ASN A 63 13.11 -22.01 6.83
N LEU A 64 12.81 -20.72 6.70
CA LEU A 64 11.60 -20.22 6.09
C LEU A 64 11.92 -19.34 4.88
N ASP A 65 11.87 -19.96 3.71
CA ASP A 65 11.96 -19.26 2.43
C ASP A 65 10.57 -18.93 1.89
N MET A 66 10.42 -17.70 1.43
CA MET A 66 9.17 -17.20 0.86
C MET A 66 9.42 -16.55 -0.50
N LYS A 67 8.56 -16.83 -1.48
CA LYS A 67 8.58 -16.11 -2.76
C LYS A 67 7.74 -14.83 -2.65
N VAL A 68 8.37 -13.70 -2.91
CA VAL A 68 7.76 -12.39 -2.78
C VAL A 68 7.66 -11.69 -4.13
N LYS A 69 6.51 -11.09 -4.38
CA LYS A 69 6.21 -10.16 -5.45
C LYS A 69 5.20 -9.15 -4.92
N MET A 70 5.60 -7.90 -4.82
CA MET A 70 4.73 -6.83 -4.33
C MET A 70 3.86 -6.29 -5.46
N ILE A 71 2.66 -5.83 -5.11
CA ILE A 71 1.77 -5.15 -6.05
C ILE A 71 1.43 -3.79 -5.48
N ASP A 72 1.93 -2.74 -6.12
CA ASP A 72 1.54 -1.36 -5.79
C ASP A 72 0.31 -0.96 -6.59
N CYS A 73 -0.79 -0.67 -5.90
CA CYS A 73 -2.01 -0.14 -6.49
C CYS A 73 -2.35 1.22 -5.87
N VAL A 74 -3.20 2.00 -6.54
CA VAL A 74 -3.59 3.32 -6.05
C VAL A 74 -4.25 3.26 -4.68
N GLY A 75 -5.08 2.24 -4.46
CA GLY A 75 -5.95 2.17 -3.29
C GLY A 75 -7.23 2.99 -3.50
N TYR A 76 -8.19 2.83 -2.59
CA TYR A 76 -9.39 3.67 -2.61
C TYR A 76 -9.04 5.13 -2.35
N VAL A 77 -9.82 6.00 -2.99
CA VAL A 77 -9.64 7.43 -2.84
C VAL A 77 -10.04 7.85 -1.43
N VAL A 78 -9.18 8.62 -0.80
CA VAL A 78 -9.40 9.16 0.55
C VAL A 78 -10.14 10.49 0.41
N LYS A 79 -11.09 10.74 1.30
CA LYS A 79 -11.83 12.01 1.35
C LYS A 79 -10.84 13.18 1.45
N ASP A 80 -11.14 14.23 0.72
CA ASP A 80 -10.33 15.47 0.67
C ASP A 80 -8.89 15.31 0.09
N ALA A 81 -8.55 14.14 -0.48
CA ALA A 81 -7.27 13.97 -1.15
C ALA A 81 -7.21 14.78 -2.45
N GLU A 82 -6.12 15.53 -2.62
CA GLU A 82 -5.86 16.28 -3.86
C GLU A 82 -5.62 15.34 -5.06
N GLY A 83 -5.92 15.83 -6.26
CA GLY A 83 -5.73 15.11 -7.53
C GLY A 83 -6.93 14.30 -7.99
N GLN A 84 -8.07 14.41 -7.29
CA GLN A 84 -9.36 13.88 -7.74
C GLN A 84 -10.06 14.83 -8.72
N PHE A 85 -9.80 16.13 -8.57
CA PHE A 85 -10.42 17.19 -9.35
C PHE A 85 -9.35 17.97 -10.11
N GLU A 86 -9.68 18.41 -11.31
CA GLU A 86 -8.93 19.28 -12.17
C GLU A 86 -9.88 20.38 -12.69
N ASP A 87 -9.53 21.64 -12.48
CA ASP A 87 -10.38 22.80 -12.82
C ASP A 87 -11.83 22.71 -12.28
N GLY A 88 -11.99 22.19 -11.06
CA GLY A 88 -13.29 22.05 -10.39
C GLY A 88 -14.17 20.92 -10.94
N LYS A 89 -13.68 20.10 -11.86
CA LYS A 89 -14.34 18.90 -12.38
C LYS A 89 -13.60 17.65 -11.95
N GLU A 90 -14.32 16.54 -11.85
CA GLU A 90 -13.71 15.25 -11.56
C GLU A 90 -12.68 14.92 -12.66
N ARG A 91 -11.47 14.58 -12.25
CA ARG A 91 -10.37 14.24 -13.15
C ARG A 91 -10.71 12.97 -13.93
N MET A 92 -10.68 13.05 -15.25
CA MET A 92 -10.89 11.93 -16.16
C MET A 92 -9.56 11.27 -16.52
N VAL A 93 -9.55 9.95 -16.60
CA VAL A 93 -8.34 9.17 -16.91
C VAL A 93 -8.63 8.04 -17.88
N ARG A 94 -7.63 7.76 -18.73
CA ARG A 94 -7.64 6.57 -19.59
C ARG A 94 -7.11 5.37 -18.80
N THR A 95 -7.75 4.23 -19.00
CA THR A 95 -7.31 2.96 -18.40
C THR A 95 -7.29 1.86 -19.46
N PRO A 96 -6.52 0.78 -19.28
CA PRO A 96 -6.51 -0.35 -20.22
C PRO A 96 -7.84 -1.11 -20.29
N TRP A 97 -8.77 -0.84 -19.41
CA TRP A 97 -10.02 -1.61 -19.27
C TRP A 97 -11.19 -1.01 -20.03
N PHE A 98 -11.07 0.24 -20.51
CA PHE A 98 -12.13 0.95 -21.23
C PHE A 98 -11.58 1.73 -22.41
N ASP A 99 -12.35 1.80 -23.50
CA ASP A 99 -12.03 2.58 -24.70
C ASP A 99 -12.37 4.07 -24.56
N TYR A 100 -12.89 4.48 -23.41
CA TYR A 100 -13.26 5.85 -23.08
C TYR A 100 -12.66 6.26 -21.73
N ASP A 101 -12.61 7.55 -21.48
CA ASP A 101 -12.11 8.09 -20.23
C ASP A 101 -13.15 7.92 -19.12
N ILE A 102 -12.70 7.55 -17.93
CA ILE A 102 -13.53 7.38 -16.74
C ILE A 102 -13.03 8.26 -15.61
N PRO A 103 -13.88 8.58 -14.60
CA PRO A 103 -13.46 9.29 -13.41
C PRO A 103 -12.27 8.59 -12.72
N PHE A 104 -11.31 9.40 -12.25
CA PHE A 104 -10.14 8.88 -11.52
C PHE A 104 -10.52 8.04 -10.30
N SER A 105 -11.53 8.46 -9.55
CA SER A 105 -12.08 7.71 -8.41
C SER A 105 -12.51 6.30 -8.82
N LYS A 106 -13.22 6.19 -9.95
CA LYS A 106 -13.68 4.91 -10.50
C LYS A 106 -12.53 4.04 -11.01
N ALA A 107 -11.55 4.64 -11.66
CA ALA A 107 -10.35 3.94 -12.12
C ALA A 107 -9.55 3.35 -10.93
N ALA A 108 -9.37 4.13 -9.88
CA ALA A 108 -8.71 3.71 -8.65
C ALA A 108 -9.45 2.54 -7.96
N GLU A 109 -10.78 2.62 -7.90
CA GLU A 109 -11.64 1.56 -7.36
C GLU A 109 -11.48 0.26 -8.16
N ILE A 110 -11.63 0.31 -9.49
CA ILE A 110 -11.52 -0.87 -10.36
C ILE A 110 -10.12 -1.48 -10.27
N GLY A 111 -9.07 -0.66 -10.33
CA GLY A 111 -7.69 -1.14 -10.23
C GLY A 111 -7.41 -1.83 -8.89
N THR A 112 -7.87 -1.24 -7.80
CA THR A 112 -7.73 -1.81 -6.45
C THR A 112 -8.50 -3.11 -6.31
N ASN A 113 -9.74 -3.14 -6.77
CA ASN A 113 -10.58 -4.34 -6.73
C ASN A 113 -9.97 -5.50 -7.55
N LYS A 114 -9.42 -5.22 -8.75
CA LYS A 114 -8.70 -6.24 -9.55
C LYS A 114 -7.48 -6.79 -8.82
N VAL A 115 -6.70 -5.96 -8.13
CA VAL A 115 -5.55 -6.41 -7.34
C VAL A 115 -6.03 -7.30 -6.19
N ILE A 116 -7.01 -6.84 -5.43
CA ILE A 116 -7.54 -7.57 -4.29
C ILE A 116 -8.08 -8.94 -4.73
N ASN A 117 -8.91 -9.01 -5.76
CA ASN A 117 -9.58 -10.23 -6.16
C ASN A 117 -8.70 -11.19 -6.96
N ASN A 118 -7.92 -10.68 -7.93
CA ASN A 118 -7.34 -11.51 -8.97
C ASN A 118 -5.83 -11.72 -8.85
N HIS A 119 -5.09 -10.82 -8.18
CA HIS A 119 -3.64 -10.79 -8.28
C HIS A 119 -2.90 -10.98 -6.95
N SER A 120 -3.51 -10.63 -5.82
CA SER A 120 -2.85 -10.75 -4.51
C SER A 120 -3.16 -12.07 -3.81
N THR A 121 -2.18 -12.61 -3.09
CA THR A 121 -2.36 -13.78 -2.20
C THR A 121 -2.65 -13.34 -0.78
N VAL A 122 -1.98 -12.27 -0.33
CA VAL A 122 -2.11 -11.64 0.99
C VAL A 122 -2.31 -10.15 0.82
N GLY A 123 -3.15 -9.55 1.62
CA GLY A 123 -3.35 -8.11 1.66
C GLY A 123 -2.47 -7.44 2.73
N ILE A 124 -1.84 -6.31 2.37
CA ILE A 124 -1.23 -5.40 3.34
C ILE A 124 -1.98 -4.08 3.22
N VAL A 125 -2.84 -3.80 4.19
CA VAL A 125 -3.59 -2.55 4.25
C VAL A 125 -2.73 -1.52 4.96
N VAL A 126 -2.31 -0.47 4.25
CA VAL A 126 -1.51 0.60 4.84
C VAL A 126 -2.40 1.81 5.10
N THR A 127 -2.55 2.17 6.36
CA THR A 127 -3.28 3.34 6.83
C THR A 127 -2.39 4.23 7.70
N THR A 128 -2.92 5.31 8.26
CA THR A 128 -2.17 6.26 9.10
C THR A 128 -3.03 6.81 10.22
N ASP A 129 -2.39 7.23 11.30
CA ASP A 129 -3.01 7.99 12.39
C ASP A 129 -3.17 9.50 12.09
N GLY A 130 -2.75 9.93 10.88
CA GLY A 130 -2.76 11.35 10.49
C GLY A 130 -1.47 12.09 10.82
N SER A 131 -0.47 11.45 11.46
CA SER A 131 0.82 12.09 11.76
C SER A 131 1.69 12.34 10.52
N PHE A 132 1.39 11.64 9.43
CA PHE A 132 2.04 11.85 8.13
C PHE A 132 1.06 12.42 7.12
N GLY A 133 1.45 13.50 6.46
CA GLY A 133 0.65 14.17 5.44
C GLY A 133 -0.21 15.32 5.97
N GLU A 134 -1.11 15.79 5.12
CA GLU A 134 -1.92 17.00 5.38
C GLU A 134 -3.37 16.65 5.82
N LEU A 135 -3.75 15.37 5.77
CA LEU A 135 -5.10 14.92 6.06
C LEU A 135 -5.21 14.32 7.46
N PRO A 136 -6.26 14.66 8.22
CA PRO A 136 -6.50 14.08 9.53
C PRO A 136 -6.92 12.60 9.40
N ARG A 137 -6.83 11.85 10.51
CA ARG A 137 -7.17 10.41 10.59
C ARG A 137 -8.56 10.10 10.01
N GLU A 138 -9.53 10.96 10.29
CA GLU A 138 -10.93 10.78 9.89
C GLU A 138 -11.12 10.69 8.38
N SER A 139 -10.26 11.36 7.60
CA SER A 139 -10.33 11.32 6.13
C SER A 139 -10.04 9.94 5.55
N TYR A 140 -9.34 9.09 6.30
CA TYR A 140 -8.92 7.74 5.84
C TYR A 140 -9.93 6.64 6.18
N LEU A 141 -10.83 6.84 7.15
CA LEU A 141 -11.68 5.80 7.73
C LEU A 141 -12.56 5.09 6.69
N GLU A 142 -13.18 5.84 5.79
CA GLU A 142 -14.08 5.26 4.77
C GLU A 142 -13.32 4.35 3.78
N ALA A 143 -12.17 4.81 3.29
CA ALA A 143 -11.34 4.04 2.38
C ALA A 143 -10.72 2.80 3.05
N GLU A 144 -10.37 2.93 4.33
CA GLU A 144 -9.85 1.85 5.17
C GLU A 144 -10.92 0.78 5.40
N GLN A 145 -12.11 1.18 5.86
CA GLN A 145 -13.24 0.27 6.08
C GLN A 145 -13.59 -0.50 4.80
N LYS A 146 -13.71 0.21 3.68
CA LYS A 146 -14.02 -0.40 2.38
C LYS A 146 -12.97 -1.45 1.98
N THR A 147 -11.68 -1.15 2.18
CA THR A 147 -10.60 -2.09 1.88
C THR A 147 -10.69 -3.35 2.72
N VAL A 148 -10.91 -3.18 4.02
CA VAL A 148 -11.03 -4.30 4.97
C VAL A 148 -12.25 -5.16 4.65
N ASP A 149 -13.39 -4.55 4.38
CA ASP A 149 -14.63 -5.26 4.07
C ASP A 149 -14.49 -6.11 2.80
N GLU A 150 -13.84 -5.58 1.76
CA GLU A 150 -13.58 -6.35 0.53
C GLU A 150 -12.65 -7.54 0.79
N LEU A 151 -11.56 -7.36 1.54
CA LEU A 151 -10.64 -8.45 1.87
C LEU A 151 -11.34 -9.54 2.68
N LYS A 152 -12.18 -9.16 3.63
CA LYS A 152 -13.00 -10.08 4.42
C LYS A 152 -14.03 -10.82 3.57
N ALA A 153 -14.73 -10.12 2.70
CA ALA A 153 -15.78 -10.69 1.86
C ALA A 153 -15.28 -11.83 0.96
N ILE A 154 -14.02 -11.77 0.54
CA ILE A 154 -13.39 -12.81 -0.27
C ILE A 154 -12.55 -13.81 0.54
N GLY A 155 -12.52 -13.66 1.88
CA GLY A 155 -11.75 -14.53 2.77
C GLY A 155 -10.24 -14.44 2.58
N LYS A 156 -9.71 -13.31 2.08
CA LYS A 156 -8.28 -13.13 1.85
C LYS A 156 -7.56 -12.77 3.15
N PRO A 157 -6.45 -13.46 3.50
CA PRO A 157 -5.66 -13.08 4.66
C PRO A 157 -5.04 -11.70 4.46
N PHE A 158 -5.05 -10.89 5.51
CA PHE A 158 -4.45 -9.55 5.47
C PHE A 158 -3.97 -9.09 6.85
N VAL A 159 -3.10 -8.11 6.83
CA VAL A 159 -2.61 -7.37 8.00
C VAL A 159 -2.78 -5.87 7.74
N ILE A 160 -2.97 -5.11 8.80
CA ILE A 160 -3.08 -3.66 8.74
C ILE A 160 -1.78 -3.05 9.28
N LEU A 161 -1.11 -2.22 8.50
CA LEU A 161 0.01 -1.41 8.94
C LEU A 161 -0.50 0.00 9.26
N LEU A 162 -0.38 0.39 10.52
CA LEU A 162 -0.69 1.75 10.98
C LEU A 162 0.58 2.60 10.91
N ASN A 163 0.70 3.38 9.84
CA ASN A 163 1.84 4.29 9.65
C ASN A 163 1.72 5.49 10.59
N THR A 164 2.69 5.64 11.48
CA THR A 164 2.72 6.67 12.53
C THR A 164 4.14 7.16 12.80
N ASP A 165 4.28 8.41 13.22
CA ASP A 165 5.57 8.99 13.63
C ASP A 165 6.06 8.45 14.98
N LYS A 166 5.16 7.89 15.80
CA LYS A 166 5.41 7.40 17.18
C LYS A 166 4.89 5.98 17.41
N PRO A 167 5.41 4.95 16.73
CA PRO A 167 4.87 3.60 16.79
C PRO A 167 4.85 2.99 18.20
N SER A 168 5.76 3.41 19.08
CA SER A 168 5.87 2.92 20.46
C SER A 168 5.11 3.75 21.49
N SER A 169 4.30 4.75 21.09
CA SER A 169 3.55 5.58 22.03
C SER A 169 2.34 4.84 22.61
N SER A 170 1.93 5.18 23.81
CA SER A 170 0.71 4.63 24.43
C SER A 170 -0.56 4.99 23.66
N GLN A 171 -0.58 6.17 23.02
CA GLN A 171 -1.69 6.61 22.18
C GLN A 171 -1.81 5.73 20.93
N THR A 172 -0.69 5.44 20.27
CA THR A 172 -0.65 4.55 19.10
C THR A 172 -1.03 3.12 19.47
N ALA A 173 -0.57 2.63 20.64
CA ALA A 173 -0.95 1.31 21.13
C ALA A 173 -2.46 1.21 21.38
N ALA A 174 -3.08 2.25 21.97
CA ALA A 174 -4.53 2.29 22.18
C ALA A 174 -5.30 2.30 20.86
N LEU A 175 -4.90 3.13 19.90
CA LEU A 175 -5.50 3.19 18.57
C LEU A 175 -5.37 1.84 17.84
N SER A 176 -4.19 1.23 17.89
CA SER A 176 -3.94 -0.08 17.27
C SER A 176 -4.84 -1.18 17.85
N ALA A 177 -5.05 -1.19 19.18
CA ALA A 177 -5.95 -2.12 19.85
C ALA A 177 -7.42 -1.89 19.43
N GLU A 178 -7.89 -0.65 19.43
CA GLU A 178 -9.23 -0.28 18.97
C GLU A 178 -9.48 -0.72 17.53
N MET A 179 -8.52 -0.47 16.65
CA MET A 179 -8.60 -0.90 15.24
C MET A 179 -8.60 -2.42 15.11
N SER A 180 -7.79 -3.13 15.90
CA SER A 180 -7.76 -4.60 15.89
C SER A 180 -9.09 -5.18 16.31
N ASP A 181 -9.73 -4.63 17.32
CA ASP A 181 -11.06 -5.04 17.80
C ASP A 181 -12.14 -4.74 16.75
N THR A 182 -12.08 -3.55 16.14
CA THR A 182 -13.05 -3.11 15.12
C THR A 182 -12.95 -3.97 13.86
N TYR A 183 -11.74 -4.20 13.38
CA TYR A 183 -11.51 -4.91 12.13
C TYR A 183 -11.31 -6.43 12.31
N GLY A 184 -11.18 -6.94 13.51
CA GLY A 184 -10.90 -8.35 13.75
C GLY A 184 -9.66 -8.84 13.02
N ALA A 185 -8.62 -8.00 12.92
CA ALA A 185 -7.38 -8.23 12.18
C ALA A 185 -6.19 -7.67 12.94
N SER A 186 -5.00 -8.22 12.71
CA SER A 186 -3.78 -7.69 13.31
C SER A 186 -3.47 -6.29 12.78
N VAL A 187 -3.23 -5.35 13.68
CA VAL A 187 -2.79 -3.97 13.38
C VAL A 187 -1.38 -3.79 13.93
N ILE A 188 -0.44 -3.45 13.06
CA ILE A 188 0.97 -3.31 13.39
C ILE A 188 1.35 -1.83 13.23
N PRO A 189 1.61 -1.11 14.33
CA PRO A 189 2.13 0.26 14.26
C PRO A 189 3.56 0.27 13.73
N VAL A 190 3.82 1.08 12.72
CA VAL A 190 5.15 1.21 12.11
C VAL A 190 5.41 2.65 11.67
N ASN A 191 6.67 3.04 11.62
CA ASN A 191 7.10 4.22 10.88
C ASN A 191 7.70 3.75 9.55
N VAL A 192 6.93 3.85 8.46
CA VAL A 192 7.37 3.31 7.17
C VAL A 192 8.59 4.02 6.59
N GLU A 193 8.86 5.26 6.98
CA GLU A 193 10.06 5.98 6.57
C GLU A 193 11.32 5.48 7.27
N GLN A 194 11.16 4.97 8.50
CA GLN A 194 12.25 4.44 9.33
C GLN A 194 12.26 2.92 9.41
N LEU A 195 11.42 2.25 8.61
CA LEU A 195 11.28 0.80 8.61
C LEU A 195 12.64 0.11 8.42
N ARG A 196 12.96 -0.82 9.31
CA ARG A 196 14.17 -1.62 9.31
C ARG A 196 13.84 -3.09 9.08
N GLU A 197 14.84 -3.87 8.71
CA GLU A 197 14.72 -5.33 8.57
C GLU A 197 14.18 -5.98 9.86
N SER A 198 14.66 -5.53 11.03
CA SER A 198 14.18 -6.00 12.34
C SER A 198 12.71 -5.69 12.64
N ASP A 199 12.09 -4.81 11.91
CA ASP A 199 10.66 -4.46 12.08
C ASP A 199 9.76 -5.33 11.16
N ILE A 200 10.39 -6.10 10.25
CA ILE A 200 9.72 -6.94 9.24
C ILE A 200 9.81 -8.42 9.63
N THR A 201 10.88 -8.82 10.27
CA THR A 201 11.18 -10.20 10.74
C THR A 201 10.81 -10.38 12.21
#